data_c6ee6703c0cbc437e03dbef65cf46259
#
_entry.id   c6ee6703c0cbc437e03dbef65cf46259
#
_cell.length_a   1.000
_cell.length_b   1.000
_cell.length_c   1.000
_cell.angle_alpha   90.00
_cell.angle_beta   90.00
_cell.angle_gamma   90.00
#
_symmetry.space_group_name_H-M   'P 1'
#
loop_
_entity.id
_entity.type
_entity.pdbx_description
1 polymer ?
#
loop_
_entity_poly.entity_id
_entity_poly.type
_entity_poly.pdbx_seq_one_letter_code
_entity_poly.pdbx_strand_id
1 'polypeptide(L)'
;MGELADESINIVVTSPPYPMVEMWDDIFAMQNKVIAYSLADNPSVSFDLMHGILNNIWRECYRVLSEGGFLCINIGDATRTINGNFQLFNNHAKISLYCRGLGFAELPCVIWRKQTNAPNKFMGSGMLPCGAYVTLEHEYILIFRKGIRRKFKTEEEKMNRRQSAFFWEERNTWFSDTWNVKGVKQKMADGKSRTRSAAFPYEIPYRLINMYSCKGDTVLDPFLGLGTTMQAALNCGRNFVGYEIDKTLEKYHESLSATQIACFPTIASSRILQHNRFVADREINGKDLKYFNKHLGCKVMTKQEQDIKL
;
A
#
# COMPACT_ATOMS: atom_id res chain seq x y z
N MET A 1 -2.28 -18.45 5.90
CA MET A 1 -0.82 -18.16 5.94
C MET A 1 -0.03 -19.21 6.75
N GLY A 2 -0.69 -20.26 7.26
CA GLY A 2 -0.01 -21.33 8.04
C GLY A 2 1.05 -22.12 7.26
N GLU A 3 1.00 -22.12 5.95
CA GLU A 3 1.98 -22.75 5.05
C GLU A 3 3.25 -21.90 4.83
N LEU A 4 3.21 -20.61 5.17
CA LEU A 4 4.40 -19.78 5.12
C LEU A 4 5.27 -20.01 6.35
N ALA A 5 6.57 -20.20 6.12
CA ALA A 5 7.54 -20.29 7.19
C ALA A 5 7.67 -18.96 7.94
N ASP A 6 8.06 -19.02 9.21
CA ASP A 6 8.42 -17.84 9.97
C ASP A 6 9.55 -17.08 9.27
N GLU A 7 9.49 -15.75 9.32
CA GLU A 7 10.53 -14.87 8.79
C GLU A 7 10.88 -15.05 7.29
N SER A 8 9.94 -15.60 6.49
CA SER A 8 10.12 -15.87 5.06
C SER A 8 9.75 -14.70 4.14
N ILE A 9 9.09 -13.66 4.67
CA ILE A 9 8.59 -12.50 3.94
C ILE A 9 9.43 -11.26 4.26
N ASN A 10 9.75 -10.45 3.27
CA ASN A 10 10.55 -9.25 3.46
C ASN A 10 9.69 -7.98 3.61
N ILE A 11 8.53 -7.94 2.95
CA ILE A 11 7.61 -6.80 3.02
C ILE A 11 6.16 -7.27 2.84
N VAL A 12 5.27 -6.69 3.61
CA VAL A 12 3.81 -6.77 3.41
C VAL A 12 3.32 -5.43 2.90
N VAL A 13 2.59 -5.41 1.79
CA VAL A 13 1.91 -4.21 1.26
C VAL A 13 0.47 -4.58 0.96
N THR A 14 -0.48 -3.96 1.65
CA THR A 14 -1.88 -4.40 1.61
C THR A 14 -2.88 -3.29 1.89
N SER A 15 -4.13 -3.52 1.48
CA SER A 15 -5.30 -2.73 1.85
C SER A 15 -6.42 -3.70 2.26
N PRO A 16 -6.70 -3.86 3.57
CA PRO A 16 -7.72 -4.79 4.06
C PRO A 16 -9.14 -4.32 3.74
N PRO A 17 -10.17 -5.14 3.94
CA PRO A 17 -11.54 -4.66 4.10
C PRO A 17 -11.60 -3.63 5.23
N TYR A 18 -12.21 -2.46 4.99
CA TYR A 18 -12.26 -1.38 5.99
C TYR A 18 -13.43 -1.61 6.96
N PRO A 19 -13.19 -1.85 8.26
CA PRO A 19 -14.24 -1.95 9.25
C PRO A 19 -15.19 -0.75 9.22
N MET A 20 -16.47 -0.99 9.38
CA MET A 20 -17.55 0.00 9.35
C MET A 20 -17.76 0.73 8.00
N VAL A 21 -17.10 0.31 6.92
CA VAL A 21 -17.46 0.70 5.57
C VAL A 21 -18.46 -0.33 5.03
N GLU A 22 -19.69 0.10 4.78
CA GLU A 22 -20.88 -0.73 4.51
C GLU A 22 -20.66 -1.85 3.49
N MET A 23 -19.91 -1.58 2.44
CA MET A 23 -19.61 -2.59 1.41
C MET A 23 -18.87 -3.84 1.92
N TRP A 24 -18.30 -3.80 3.11
CA TRP A 24 -17.54 -4.89 3.72
C TRP A 24 -18.29 -5.63 4.85
N ASP A 25 -19.48 -5.12 5.25
CA ASP A 25 -20.23 -5.70 6.37
C ASP A 25 -20.51 -7.19 6.20
N ASP A 26 -20.95 -7.62 5.02
CA ASP A 26 -21.25 -9.02 4.72
C ASP A 26 -20.01 -9.93 4.90
N ILE A 27 -18.83 -9.47 4.47
CA ILE A 27 -17.59 -10.25 4.58
C ILE A 27 -17.22 -10.46 6.04
N PHE A 28 -17.38 -9.44 6.87
CA PHE A 28 -17.15 -9.56 8.31
C PHE A 28 -18.22 -10.39 9.00
N ALA A 29 -19.50 -10.18 8.64
CA ALA A 29 -20.63 -10.93 9.20
C ALA A 29 -20.59 -12.43 8.87
N MET A 30 -20.09 -12.80 7.69
CA MET A 30 -19.88 -14.22 7.31
C MET A 30 -18.85 -14.91 8.23
N GLN A 31 -17.87 -14.19 8.75
CA GLN A 31 -16.85 -14.71 9.65
C GLN A 31 -17.30 -14.70 11.12
N ASN A 32 -18.15 -13.73 11.50
CA ASN A 32 -18.73 -13.64 12.84
C ASN A 32 -20.14 -13.02 12.76
N LYS A 33 -21.16 -13.86 12.95
CA LYS A 33 -22.59 -13.46 12.89
C LYS A 33 -22.98 -12.39 13.90
N VAL A 34 -22.29 -12.29 15.04
CA VAL A 34 -22.55 -11.26 16.06
C VAL A 34 -22.38 -9.86 15.48
N ILE A 35 -21.47 -9.69 14.51
CA ILE A 35 -21.25 -8.41 13.83
C ILE A 35 -22.55 -7.91 13.18
N ALA A 36 -23.27 -8.76 12.44
CA ALA A 36 -24.51 -8.38 11.78
C ALA A 36 -25.57 -7.89 12.78
N TYR A 37 -25.70 -8.58 13.92
CA TYR A 37 -26.68 -8.23 14.95
C TYR A 37 -26.31 -6.94 15.70
N SER A 38 -25.04 -6.73 15.98
CA SER A 38 -24.58 -5.58 16.76
C SER A 38 -24.41 -4.29 15.94
N LEU A 39 -24.41 -4.35 14.60
CA LEU A 39 -24.23 -3.17 13.76
C LEU A 39 -25.24 -2.04 14.05
N ALA A 40 -26.52 -2.39 14.29
CA ALA A 40 -27.55 -1.41 14.57
C ALA A 40 -27.64 -1.01 16.05
N ASP A 41 -27.44 -1.99 16.95
CA ASP A 41 -27.68 -1.80 18.37
C ASP A 41 -26.43 -1.32 19.15
N ASN A 42 -25.27 -1.85 18.78
CA ASN A 42 -23.99 -1.49 19.42
C ASN A 42 -22.84 -1.47 18.41
N PRO A 43 -22.73 -0.40 17.60
CA PRO A 43 -21.73 -0.33 16.53
C PRO A 43 -20.29 -0.40 17.03
N SER A 44 -20.01 -0.02 18.27
CA SER A 44 -18.68 -0.15 18.87
C SER A 44 -18.27 -1.60 19.04
N VAL A 45 -19.20 -2.49 19.41
CA VAL A 45 -18.96 -3.93 19.50
C VAL A 45 -18.67 -4.50 18.10
N SER A 46 -19.45 -4.13 17.09
CA SER A 46 -19.19 -4.57 15.71
C SER A 46 -17.82 -4.10 15.23
N PHE A 47 -17.44 -2.87 15.51
CA PHE A 47 -16.13 -2.31 15.17
C PHE A 47 -14.98 -3.11 15.81
N ASP A 48 -15.11 -3.44 17.10
CA ASP A 48 -14.12 -4.24 17.82
C ASP A 48 -14.01 -5.67 17.27
N LEU A 49 -15.13 -6.29 16.96
CA LEU A 49 -15.17 -7.64 16.39
C LEU A 49 -14.57 -7.69 14.98
N MET A 50 -14.85 -6.71 14.11
CA MET A 50 -14.24 -6.59 12.79
C MET A 50 -12.73 -6.46 12.91
N HIS A 51 -12.23 -5.60 13.79
CA HIS A 51 -10.81 -5.50 14.07
C HIS A 51 -10.23 -6.77 14.69
N GLY A 52 -10.98 -7.50 15.51
CA GLY A 52 -10.58 -8.81 16.04
C GLY A 52 -10.24 -9.81 14.93
N ILE A 53 -11.02 -9.81 13.84
CA ILE A 53 -10.75 -10.62 12.64
C ILE A 53 -9.45 -10.17 11.97
N LEU A 54 -9.27 -8.88 11.74
CA LEU A 54 -8.05 -8.33 11.12
C LEU A 54 -6.81 -8.56 11.99
N ASN A 55 -6.94 -8.51 13.29
CA ASN A 55 -5.85 -8.73 14.25
C ASN A 55 -5.19 -10.10 14.10
N ASN A 56 -5.95 -11.14 13.72
CA ASN A 56 -5.38 -12.45 13.40
C ASN A 56 -4.46 -12.39 12.20
N ILE A 57 -4.81 -11.56 11.20
CA ILE A 57 -3.97 -11.37 10.01
C ILE A 57 -2.70 -10.58 10.37
N TRP A 58 -2.81 -9.54 11.19
CA TRP A 58 -1.64 -8.76 11.61
C TRP A 58 -0.65 -9.59 12.44
N ARG A 59 -1.15 -10.51 13.26
CA ARG A 59 -0.32 -11.47 14.02
C ARG A 59 0.44 -12.40 13.07
N GLU A 60 -0.22 -12.93 12.06
CA GLU A 60 0.44 -13.76 11.05
C GLU A 60 1.45 -12.95 10.21
N CYS A 61 1.12 -11.71 9.84
CA CYS A 61 2.09 -10.82 9.18
C CYS A 61 3.34 -10.61 10.05
N TYR A 62 3.16 -10.43 11.36
CA TYR A 62 4.31 -10.32 12.27
C TYR A 62 5.16 -11.61 12.31
N ARG A 63 4.52 -12.77 12.34
CA ARG A 63 5.21 -14.07 12.35
C ARG A 63 6.05 -14.28 11.09
N VAL A 64 5.45 -14.07 9.92
CA VAL A 64 6.09 -14.38 8.63
C VAL A 64 7.09 -13.33 8.16
N LEU A 65 7.01 -12.09 8.66
CA LEU A 65 7.97 -11.05 8.32
C LEU A 65 9.34 -11.35 8.92
N SER A 66 10.37 -11.21 8.10
CA SER A 66 11.78 -11.29 8.52
C SER A 66 12.16 -10.11 9.40
N GLU A 67 13.23 -10.27 10.19
CA GLU A 67 13.83 -9.18 10.97
C GLU A 67 14.20 -8.00 10.06
N GLY A 68 13.74 -6.81 10.42
CA GLY A 68 13.91 -5.59 9.60
C GLY A 68 12.94 -5.48 8.43
N GLY A 69 12.01 -6.43 8.26
CA GLY A 69 10.94 -6.39 7.26
C GLY A 69 9.86 -5.35 7.59
N PHE A 70 9.12 -4.94 6.58
CA PHE A 70 8.13 -3.86 6.70
C PHE A 70 6.71 -4.37 6.51
N LEU A 71 5.77 -3.78 7.27
CA LEU A 71 4.33 -3.91 7.07
C LEU A 71 3.77 -2.55 6.70
N CYS A 72 3.25 -2.43 5.47
CA CYS A 72 2.63 -1.22 4.94
C CYS A 72 1.14 -1.47 4.72
N ILE A 73 0.28 -0.76 5.46
CA ILE A 73 -1.17 -0.94 5.42
C ILE A 73 -1.83 0.34 4.93
N ASN A 74 -2.49 0.28 3.79
CA ASN A 74 -3.38 1.36 3.36
C ASN A 74 -4.75 1.17 4.01
N ILE A 75 -5.23 2.17 4.75
CA ILE A 75 -6.51 2.12 5.49
C ILE A 75 -7.19 3.48 5.53
N GLY A 76 -8.47 3.52 5.26
CA GLY A 76 -9.32 4.69 5.51
C GLY A 76 -10.11 4.53 6.80
N ASP A 77 -10.33 5.65 7.48
CA ASP A 77 -11.32 5.70 8.54
C ASP A 77 -12.74 5.68 7.94
N ALA A 78 -13.70 5.22 8.70
CA ALA A 78 -15.09 5.15 8.28
C ALA A 78 -15.95 6.16 9.02
N THR A 79 -16.91 6.76 8.31
CA THR A 79 -18.00 7.53 8.92
C THR A 79 -19.32 6.83 8.67
N ARG A 80 -20.16 6.74 9.68
CA ARG A 80 -21.46 6.07 9.56
C ARG A 80 -22.50 6.78 10.40
N THR A 81 -23.72 6.88 9.88
CA THR A 81 -24.89 7.30 10.66
C THR A 81 -25.66 6.05 11.08
N ILE A 82 -25.76 5.83 12.38
CA ILE A 82 -26.48 4.70 12.97
C ILE A 82 -27.49 5.24 13.97
N ASN A 83 -28.77 4.91 13.80
CA ASN A 83 -29.88 5.41 14.63
C ASN A 83 -29.89 6.95 14.75
N GLY A 84 -29.62 7.65 13.64
CA GLY A 84 -29.55 9.11 13.60
C GLY A 84 -28.28 9.73 14.15
N ASN A 85 -27.38 8.97 14.74
CA ASN A 85 -26.10 9.45 15.27
C ASN A 85 -24.97 9.25 14.25
N PHE A 86 -24.41 10.36 13.78
CA PHE A 86 -23.21 10.35 12.93
C PHE A 86 -21.97 10.19 13.79
N GLN A 87 -21.08 9.26 13.41
CA GLN A 87 -19.84 9.04 14.14
C GLN A 87 -18.70 8.59 13.22
N LEU A 88 -17.48 8.82 13.69
CA LEU A 88 -16.23 8.40 13.08
C LEU A 88 -15.73 7.11 13.75
N PHE A 89 -15.27 6.17 12.92
CA PHE A 89 -14.60 4.94 13.33
C PHE A 89 -13.13 5.00 12.90
N ASN A 90 -12.23 5.13 13.88
CA ASN A 90 -10.80 5.35 13.66
C ASN A 90 -10.07 4.03 13.36
N ASN A 91 -10.19 3.52 12.14
CA ASN A 91 -9.53 2.28 11.71
C ASN A 91 -8.01 2.35 11.85
N HIS A 92 -7.41 3.45 11.39
CA HIS A 92 -5.96 3.64 11.45
C HIS A 92 -5.41 3.55 12.89
N ALA A 93 -6.06 4.21 13.84
CA ALA A 93 -5.63 4.24 15.23
C ALA A 93 -5.74 2.84 15.88
N LYS A 94 -6.82 2.10 15.57
CA LYS A 94 -7.06 0.76 16.11
C LYS A 94 -6.00 -0.23 15.60
N ILE A 95 -5.64 -0.17 14.32
CA ILE A 95 -4.59 -0.99 13.72
C ILE A 95 -3.21 -0.62 14.31
N SER A 96 -2.90 0.68 14.41
CA SER A 96 -1.64 1.16 15.00
C SER A 96 -1.44 0.66 16.41
N LEU A 97 -2.47 0.79 17.24
CA LEU A 97 -2.41 0.33 18.63
C LEU A 97 -2.13 -1.18 18.71
N TYR A 98 -2.82 -1.98 17.90
CA TYR A 98 -2.65 -3.43 17.91
C TYR A 98 -1.27 -3.86 17.37
N CYS A 99 -0.82 -3.31 16.26
CA CYS A 99 0.48 -3.64 15.67
C CYS A 99 1.65 -3.27 16.60
N ARG A 100 1.56 -2.15 17.29
CA ARG A 100 2.53 -1.79 18.34
C ARG A 100 2.53 -2.78 19.49
N GLY A 101 1.35 -3.25 19.90
CA GLY A 101 1.19 -4.30 20.93
C GLY A 101 1.79 -5.65 20.53
N LEU A 102 1.89 -5.95 19.22
CA LEU A 102 2.59 -7.13 18.69
C LEU A 102 4.12 -6.99 18.72
N GLY A 103 4.65 -5.78 18.91
CA GLY A 103 6.10 -5.52 18.91
C GLY A 103 6.64 -4.87 17.65
N PHE A 104 5.78 -4.42 16.72
CA PHE A 104 6.22 -3.60 15.60
C PHE A 104 6.71 -2.23 16.07
N ALA A 105 7.80 -1.75 15.47
CA ALA A 105 8.18 -0.34 15.51
C ALA A 105 7.34 0.44 14.50
N GLU A 106 6.49 1.33 14.99
CA GLU A 106 5.70 2.23 14.13
C GLU A 106 6.59 3.36 13.59
N LEU A 107 6.48 3.66 12.31
CA LEU A 107 7.21 4.72 11.62
C LEU A 107 6.23 5.81 11.16
N PRO A 108 6.71 7.01 10.76
CA PRO A 108 5.84 8.03 10.22
C PRO A 108 4.99 7.47 9.07
N CYS A 109 3.68 7.67 9.16
CA CYS A 109 2.74 7.26 8.12
C CYS A 109 2.74 8.25 6.95
N VAL A 110 2.18 7.84 5.83
CA VAL A 110 1.88 8.73 4.71
C VAL A 110 0.38 9.00 4.67
N ILE A 111 0.00 10.26 4.53
CA ILE A 111 -1.37 10.69 4.24
C ILE A 111 -1.57 10.65 2.72
N TRP A 112 -2.34 9.68 2.24
CA TRP A 112 -2.73 9.65 0.85
C TRP A 112 -3.97 10.49 0.64
N ARG A 113 -3.81 11.70 0.10
CA ARG A 113 -4.91 12.57 -0.26
C ARG A 113 -5.53 12.13 -1.58
N LYS A 114 -6.77 11.67 -1.51
CA LYS A 114 -7.56 11.31 -2.68
C LYS A 114 -8.13 12.59 -3.30
N GLN A 115 -7.81 12.86 -4.57
CA GLN A 115 -8.53 13.88 -5.30
C GLN A 115 -9.92 13.34 -5.62
N THR A 116 -10.95 13.86 -4.95
CA THR A 116 -12.35 13.46 -5.22
C THR A 116 -12.88 14.18 -6.44
N ASN A 117 -13.69 13.50 -7.27
CA ASN A 117 -14.39 14.14 -8.39
C ASN A 117 -15.63 14.96 -7.92
N ALA A 118 -15.93 14.97 -6.63
CA ALA A 118 -17.05 15.67 -6.05
C ALA A 118 -16.59 16.39 -4.75
N PRO A 119 -15.81 17.49 -4.87
CA PRO A 119 -15.30 18.23 -3.72
C PRO A 119 -16.40 18.88 -2.88
N ASN A 120 -17.63 18.92 -3.38
CA ASN A 120 -18.78 19.58 -2.76
C ASN A 120 -19.74 18.60 -2.05
N LYS A 121 -19.31 17.38 -1.74
CA LYS A 121 -20.11 16.44 -0.97
C LYS A 121 -20.04 16.83 0.51
N PHE A 122 -21.03 17.59 0.96
CA PHE A 122 -21.17 17.94 2.37
C PHE A 122 -21.83 16.82 3.16
N MET A 123 -21.34 16.60 4.38
CA MET A 123 -22.01 15.76 5.36
C MET A 123 -22.77 16.64 6.35
N GLY A 124 -23.98 16.21 6.74
CA GLY A 124 -24.84 16.94 7.66
C GLY A 124 -25.67 18.04 6.98
N SER A 125 -25.96 19.12 7.68
CA SER A 125 -26.87 20.19 7.26
C SER A 125 -26.24 21.24 6.33
N GLY A 126 -25.15 20.92 5.67
CA GLY A 126 -24.52 21.81 4.71
C GLY A 126 -23.94 23.09 5.33
N MET A 127 -24.44 24.26 4.93
CA MET A 127 -23.90 25.56 5.35
C MET A 127 -24.49 26.10 6.67
N LEU A 128 -25.44 25.41 7.27
CA LEU A 128 -26.04 25.86 8.52
C LEU A 128 -25.18 25.42 9.72
N PRO A 129 -24.68 26.34 10.55
CA PRO A 129 -23.94 25.98 11.75
C PRO A 129 -24.88 25.29 12.73
N CYS A 130 -24.26 24.52 13.39
CA CYS A 130 -23.64 23.43 14.01
C CYS A 130 -24.00 22.05 13.40
N GLY A 131 -24.28 21.95 12.11
CA GLY A 131 -24.83 20.71 11.53
C GLY A 131 -23.97 20.04 10.49
N ALA A 132 -22.87 20.64 10.03
CA ALA A 132 -21.99 20.07 9.01
C ALA A 132 -20.76 19.38 9.63
N TYR A 133 -20.30 18.32 8.97
CA TYR A 133 -19.13 17.55 9.38
C TYR A 133 -18.03 17.62 8.30
N VAL A 134 -16.78 17.48 8.75
CA VAL A 134 -15.62 17.43 7.85
C VAL A 134 -15.67 16.17 6.98
N THR A 135 -15.48 16.33 5.67
CA THR A 135 -15.42 15.21 4.72
C THR A 135 -14.04 14.58 4.77
N LEU A 136 -13.98 13.24 4.83
CA LEU A 136 -12.72 12.50 4.75
C LEU A 136 -12.23 12.44 3.29
N GLU A 137 -11.13 13.14 3.00
CA GLU A 137 -10.52 13.20 1.68
C GLU A 137 -9.20 12.42 1.59
N HIS A 138 -8.83 11.71 2.64
CA HIS A 138 -7.57 10.99 2.72
C HIS A 138 -7.73 9.58 3.27
N GLU A 139 -6.72 8.78 3.02
CA GLU A 139 -6.46 7.52 3.71
C GLU A 139 -5.06 7.55 4.32
N TYR A 140 -4.80 6.64 5.24
CA TYR A 140 -3.52 6.48 5.91
C TYR A 140 -2.76 5.31 5.27
N ILE A 141 -1.48 5.50 5.00
CA ILE A 141 -0.55 4.42 4.73
C ILE A 141 0.29 4.25 5.98
N LEU A 142 -0.12 3.31 6.82
CA LEU A 142 0.58 2.96 8.06
C LEU A 142 1.83 2.17 7.72
N ILE A 143 2.95 2.52 8.34
CA ILE A 143 4.24 1.90 8.06
C ILE A 143 4.83 1.39 9.37
N PHE A 144 5.07 0.08 9.42
CA PHE A 144 5.65 -0.59 10.57
C PHE A 144 6.89 -1.38 10.15
N ARG A 145 7.82 -1.56 11.08
CA ARG A 145 8.99 -2.42 10.89
C ARG A 145 9.05 -3.47 12.00
N LYS A 146 9.31 -4.73 11.63
CA LYS A 146 9.61 -5.78 12.61
C LYS A 146 11.04 -5.62 13.10
N GLY A 147 11.21 -5.53 14.40
CA GLY A 147 12.51 -5.49 15.07
C GLY A 147 13.47 -4.39 14.63
N ILE A 148 14.75 -4.69 14.52
CA ILE A 148 15.81 -3.74 14.18
C ILE A 148 15.98 -3.61 12.64
N ARG A 149 16.73 -2.61 12.21
CA ARG A 149 17.00 -2.36 10.80
C ARG A 149 17.77 -3.53 10.16
N ARG A 150 17.32 -3.99 8.96
CA ARG A 150 17.97 -5.02 8.15
C ARG A 150 19.46 -4.70 7.94
N LYS A 151 20.31 -5.70 8.14
CA LYS A 151 21.74 -5.61 7.92
C LYS A 151 22.10 -6.33 6.62
N PHE A 152 22.95 -5.73 5.81
CA PHE A 152 23.51 -6.30 4.59
C PHE A 152 24.95 -6.70 4.86
N LYS A 153 25.24 -7.99 5.02
CA LYS A 153 26.52 -8.50 5.53
C LYS A 153 27.48 -8.78 4.39
N THR A 154 27.03 -9.44 3.34
CA THR A 154 27.87 -9.83 2.21
C THR A 154 27.99 -8.72 1.17
N GLU A 155 29.01 -8.79 0.33
CA GLU A 155 29.17 -7.83 -0.78
C GLU A 155 28.06 -8.01 -1.83
N GLU A 156 27.55 -9.21 -2.01
CA GLU A 156 26.41 -9.49 -2.87
C GLU A 156 25.13 -8.80 -2.37
N GLU A 157 24.81 -8.95 -1.08
CA GLU A 157 23.67 -8.26 -0.47
C GLU A 157 23.80 -6.73 -0.58
N LYS A 158 25.01 -6.18 -0.32
CA LYS A 158 25.28 -4.76 -0.46
C LYS A 158 25.14 -4.29 -1.91
N MET A 159 25.59 -5.09 -2.87
CA MET A 159 25.45 -4.79 -4.29
C MET A 159 23.99 -4.86 -4.72
N ASN A 160 23.23 -5.90 -4.34
CA ASN A 160 21.80 -6.00 -4.62
C ASN A 160 21.03 -4.79 -4.06
N ARG A 161 21.37 -4.35 -2.83
CA ARG A 161 20.80 -3.13 -2.25
C ARG A 161 21.09 -1.89 -3.09
N ARG A 162 22.32 -1.72 -3.61
CA ARG A 162 22.68 -0.60 -4.49
C ARG A 162 21.93 -0.67 -5.83
N GLN A 163 21.81 -1.85 -6.40
CA GLN A 163 21.06 -2.07 -7.64
C GLN A 163 19.56 -1.86 -7.49
N SER A 164 19.03 -2.01 -6.27
CA SER A 164 17.64 -1.79 -5.90
C SER A 164 17.34 -0.35 -5.48
N ALA A 165 18.33 0.55 -5.54
CA ALA A 165 18.14 1.95 -5.19
C ALA A 165 17.17 2.65 -6.17
N PHE A 166 16.69 3.80 -5.80
CA PHE A 166 15.83 4.69 -6.58
C PHE A 166 16.54 6.01 -6.82
N PHE A 167 16.08 6.78 -7.80
CA PHE A 167 16.66 8.07 -8.14
C PHE A 167 16.41 9.12 -7.08
N TRP A 168 17.25 10.14 -7.02
CA TRP A 168 17.17 11.24 -6.06
C TRP A 168 15.83 11.98 -6.09
N GLU A 169 15.30 12.26 -7.28
CA GLU A 169 13.99 12.89 -7.46
C GLU A 169 12.84 12.00 -7.02
N GLU A 170 12.94 10.68 -7.24
CA GLU A 170 11.98 9.70 -6.72
C GLU A 170 11.97 9.71 -5.19
N ARG A 171 13.16 9.73 -4.57
CA ARG A 171 13.29 9.82 -3.11
C ARG A 171 12.60 11.06 -2.56
N ASN A 172 12.77 12.20 -3.18
CA ASN A 172 12.16 13.46 -2.71
C ASN A 172 10.62 13.46 -2.83
N THR A 173 10.08 12.70 -3.79
CA THR A 173 8.63 12.55 -3.98
C THR A 173 8.06 11.44 -3.10
N TRP A 174 8.73 10.28 -3.02
CA TRP A 174 8.17 9.09 -2.35
C TRP A 174 8.26 9.17 -0.83
N PHE A 175 9.26 9.86 -0.27
CA PHE A 175 9.43 10.01 1.19
C PHE A 175 8.77 11.28 1.75
N SER A 176 7.86 11.91 1.00
CA SER A 176 6.94 12.89 1.55
C SER A 176 5.88 12.18 2.40
N ASP A 177 5.48 12.78 3.50
CA ASP A 177 4.40 12.31 4.37
C ASP A 177 3.00 12.57 3.79
N THR A 178 2.92 13.23 2.64
CA THR A 178 1.67 13.50 1.94
C THR A 178 1.79 13.13 0.47
N TRP A 179 0.92 12.21 0.00
CA TRP A 179 0.85 11.81 -1.40
C TRP A 179 -0.46 12.27 -2.05
N ASN A 180 -0.33 13.01 -3.15
CA ASN A 180 -1.46 13.42 -3.99
C ASN A 180 -1.55 12.50 -5.21
N VAL A 181 -2.06 11.28 -5.00
CA VAL A 181 -2.24 10.28 -6.06
C VAL A 181 -3.73 10.15 -6.36
N LYS A 182 -4.10 10.26 -7.65
CA LYS A 182 -5.49 10.15 -8.06
C LYS A 182 -6.02 8.75 -7.82
N GLY A 183 -7.17 8.63 -7.15
CA GLY A 183 -7.88 7.38 -6.99
C GLY A 183 -8.30 6.77 -8.35
N VAL A 184 -8.35 5.46 -8.43
CA VAL A 184 -8.77 4.74 -9.64
C VAL A 184 -10.09 4.02 -9.41
N LYS A 185 -10.96 3.99 -10.44
CA LYS A 185 -12.11 3.10 -10.48
C LYS A 185 -11.65 1.75 -11.00
N GLN A 186 -11.89 0.69 -10.25
CA GLN A 186 -11.59 -0.66 -10.73
C GLN A 186 -12.56 -1.04 -11.86
N LYS A 187 -11.98 -1.45 -13.00
CA LYS A 187 -12.70 -2.09 -14.09
C LYS A 187 -12.15 -3.51 -14.23
N MET A 188 -13.04 -4.51 -14.27
CA MET A 188 -12.66 -5.86 -14.66
C MET A 188 -12.42 -5.92 -16.18
N ALA A 189 -11.65 -6.91 -16.63
CA ALA A 189 -11.33 -7.09 -18.06
C ALA A 189 -12.58 -7.26 -18.97
N ASP A 190 -13.71 -7.70 -18.41
CA ASP A 190 -15.01 -7.83 -19.10
C ASP A 190 -15.81 -6.50 -19.16
N GLY A 191 -15.23 -5.38 -18.73
CA GLY A 191 -15.86 -4.07 -18.73
C GLY A 191 -16.89 -3.83 -17.61
N LYS A 192 -17.18 -4.83 -16.78
CA LYS A 192 -18.07 -4.67 -15.62
C LYS A 192 -17.33 -3.95 -14.50
N SER A 193 -17.91 -2.90 -13.94
CA SER A 193 -17.42 -2.32 -12.70
C SER A 193 -17.74 -3.29 -11.58
N ARG A 194 -16.71 -3.70 -10.81
CA ARG A 194 -16.96 -4.46 -9.59
C ARG A 194 -17.79 -3.59 -8.64
N THR A 195 -18.84 -4.15 -8.07
CA THR A 195 -19.71 -3.47 -7.08
C THR A 195 -18.92 -3.03 -5.85
N ARG A 196 -17.78 -3.69 -5.59
CA ARG A 196 -16.82 -3.40 -4.52
C ARG A 196 -15.53 -2.83 -5.12
N SER A 197 -15.46 -1.52 -5.24
CA SER A 197 -14.31 -0.80 -5.82
C SER A 197 -13.46 -0.17 -4.70
N ALA A 198 -12.53 -0.93 -4.13
CA ALA A 198 -11.67 -0.51 -3.01
C ALA A 198 -10.18 -0.75 -3.26
N ALA A 199 -9.71 -0.67 -4.52
CA ALA A 199 -8.27 -0.76 -4.79
C ALA A 199 -7.59 0.60 -4.67
N PHE A 200 -6.41 0.58 -4.07
CA PHE A 200 -5.49 1.70 -4.19
C PHE A 200 -4.83 1.70 -5.59
N PRO A 201 -4.46 2.89 -6.12
CA PRO A 201 -3.76 3.00 -7.39
C PRO A 201 -2.44 2.22 -7.39
N TYR A 202 -2.07 1.66 -8.55
CA TYR A 202 -0.80 0.95 -8.76
C TYR A 202 0.44 1.70 -8.22
N GLU A 203 0.44 3.02 -8.31
CA GLU A 203 1.54 3.87 -7.86
C GLU A 203 1.84 3.72 -6.36
N ILE A 204 0.83 3.45 -5.52
CA ILE A 204 1.00 3.30 -4.06
C ILE A 204 1.84 2.06 -3.72
N PRO A 205 1.46 0.83 -4.08
CA PRO A 205 2.28 -0.35 -3.79
C PRO A 205 3.62 -0.31 -4.52
N TYR A 206 3.68 0.26 -5.74
CA TYR A 206 4.91 0.42 -6.48
C TYR A 206 5.95 1.27 -5.72
N ARG A 207 5.54 2.40 -5.16
CA ARG A 207 6.42 3.24 -4.33
C ARG A 207 6.87 2.51 -3.08
N LEU A 208 5.94 1.94 -2.31
CA LEU A 208 6.22 1.25 -1.05
C LEU A 208 7.19 0.08 -1.23
N ILE A 209 7.00 -0.74 -2.27
CA ILE A 209 7.86 -1.87 -2.59
C ILE A 209 9.28 -1.41 -2.91
N ASN A 210 9.44 -0.37 -3.72
CA ASN A 210 10.76 0.19 -4.02
C ASN A 210 11.43 0.86 -2.81
N MET A 211 10.64 1.52 -1.94
CA MET A 211 11.15 2.20 -0.74
C MET A 211 11.68 1.24 0.32
N TYR A 212 11.05 0.05 0.47
CA TYR A 212 11.24 -0.80 1.64
C TYR A 212 11.70 -2.24 1.34
N SER A 213 12.00 -2.56 0.07
CA SER A 213 12.52 -3.89 -0.31
C SER A 213 13.64 -3.81 -1.34
N CYS A 214 14.39 -4.90 -1.49
CA CYS A 214 15.40 -5.09 -2.53
C CYS A 214 14.88 -6.05 -3.62
N LYS A 215 15.50 -6.07 -4.80
CA LYS A 215 15.21 -7.04 -5.85
C LYS A 215 15.40 -8.47 -5.34
N GLY A 216 14.50 -9.37 -5.73
CA GLY A 216 14.47 -10.75 -5.24
C GLY A 216 13.83 -10.94 -3.87
N ASP A 217 13.52 -9.86 -3.12
CA ASP A 217 12.74 -9.94 -1.87
C ASP A 217 11.32 -10.44 -2.15
N THR A 218 10.69 -11.06 -1.16
CA THR A 218 9.30 -11.55 -1.26
C THR A 218 8.33 -10.54 -0.66
N VAL A 219 7.36 -10.14 -1.48
CA VAL A 219 6.23 -9.26 -1.12
C VAL A 219 5.02 -10.14 -0.78
N LEU A 220 4.32 -9.84 0.31
CA LEU A 220 3.06 -10.48 0.69
C LEU A 220 1.91 -9.48 0.64
N ASP A 221 0.78 -9.90 0.08
CA ASP A 221 -0.52 -9.21 0.23
C ASP A 221 -1.58 -10.20 0.73
N PRO A 222 -1.99 -10.13 2.02
CA PRO A 222 -3.01 -11.01 2.58
C PRO A 222 -4.45 -10.68 2.14
N PHE A 223 -4.65 -9.61 1.35
CA PHE A 223 -5.94 -9.18 0.81
C PHE A 223 -5.81 -8.80 -0.68
N LEU A 224 -5.36 -9.75 -1.49
CA LEU A 224 -4.90 -9.57 -2.88
C LEU A 224 -5.85 -8.79 -3.78
N GLY A 225 -7.17 -8.99 -3.64
CA GLY A 225 -8.16 -8.33 -4.48
C GLY A 225 -7.92 -8.58 -5.98
N LEU A 226 -7.78 -7.52 -6.77
CA LEU A 226 -7.44 -7.59 -8.20
C LEU A 226 -5.92 -7.63 -8.47
N GLY A 227 -5.08 -7.87 -7.47
CA GLY A 227 -3.65 -8.10 -7.67
C GLY A 227 -2.82 -6.86 -7.97
N THR A 228 -3.24 -5.67 -7.54
CA THR A 228 -2.48 -4.43 -7.75
C THR A 228 -1.09 -4.50 -7.11
N THR A 229 -0.99 -5.07 -5.90
CA THR A 229 0.29 -5.30 -5.20
C THR A 229 1.15 -6.32 -5.95
N MET A 230 0.54 -7.41 -6.46
CA MET A 230 1.23 -8.42 -7.27
C MET A 230 1.87 -7.79 -8.50
N GLN A 231 1.09 -6.99 -9.25
CA GLN A 231 1.60 -6.29 -10.42
C GLN A 231 2.80 -5.41 -10.08
N ALA A 232 2.71 -4.65 -9.00
CA ALA A 232 3.80 -3.78 -8.55
C ALA A 232 5.04 -4.58 -8.14
N ALA A 233 4.87 -5.69 -7.42
CA ALA A 233 5.97 -6.55 -7.00
C ALA A 233 6.74 -7.15 -8.19
N LEU A 234 6.01 -7.75 -9.15
CA LEU A 234 6.61 -8.33 -10.35
C LEU A 234 7.36 -7.28 -11.18
N ASN A 235 6.75 -6.10 -11.39
CA ASN A 235 7.38 -5.01 -12.13
C ASN A 235 8.60 -4.41 -11.43
N CYS A 236 8.74 -4.61 -10.13
CA CYS A 236 9.92 -4.20 -9.37
C CYS A 236 10.99 -5.31 -9.27
N GLY A 237 10.79 -6.48 -9.89
CA GLY A 237 11.69 -7.62 -9.78
C GLY A 237 11.69 -8.26 -8.39
N ARG A 238 10.54 -8.30 -7.73
CA ARG A 238 10.31 -8.97 -6.45
C ARG A 238 9.49 -10.23 -6.65
N ASN A 239 9.67 -11.20 -5.74
CA ASN A 239 8.77 -12.35 -5.64
C ASN A 239 7.47 -11.92 -4.97
N PHE A 240 6.40 -12.67 -5.20
CA PHE A 240 5.09 -12.31 -4.67
C PHE A 240 4.35 -13.53 -4.10
N VAL A 241 3.68 -13.31 -2.97
CA VAL A 241 2.69 -14.22 -2.38
C VAL A 241 1.43 -13.41 -2.07
N GLY A 242 0.26 -13.94 -2.40
CA GLY A 242 -1.00 -13.27 -2.14
C GLY A 242 -2.10 -14.23 -1.71
N TYR A 243 -3.04 -13.72 -0.92
CA TYR A 243 -4.22 -14.46 -0.48
C TYR A 243 -5.48 -13.73 -0.93
N GLU A 244 -6.42 -14.50 -1.49
CA GLU A 244 -7.74 -14.00 -1.88
C GLU A 244 -8.80 -15.01 -1.46
N ILE A 245 -9.86 -14.53 -0.83
CA ILE A 245 -10.98 -15.37 -0.40
C ILE A 245 -11.97 -15.62 -1.55
N ASP A 246 -12.04 -14.70 -2.50
CA ASP A 246 -12.92 -14.79 -3.66
C ASP A 246 -12.30 -15.67 -4.78
N LYS A 247 -12.67 -16.94 -4.78
CA LYS A 247 -12.17 -17.92 -5.76
C LYS A 247 -12.49 -17.55 -7.22
N THR A 248 -13.44 -16.65 -7.47
CA THR A 248 -13.78 -16.22 -8.84
C THR A 248 -12.65 -15.43 -9.50
N LEU A 249 -11.70 -14.92 -8.69
CA LEU A 249 -10.55 -14.15 -9.16
C LEU A 249 -9.32 -15.00 -9.53
N GLU A 250 -9.33 -16.30 -9.29
CA GLU A 250 -8.17 -17.18 -9.53
C GLU A 250 -7.66 -17.08 -10.98
N LYS A 251 -8.54 -17.32 -11.96
CA LYS A 251 -8.18 -17.21 -13.40
C LYS A 251 -7.73 -15.81 -13.80
N TYR A 252 -8.28 -14.79 -13.15
CA TYR A 252 -7.87 -13.41 -13.38
C TYR A 252 -6.44 -13.17 -12.90
N HIS A 253 -6.07 -13.69 -11.72
CA HIS A 253 -4.71 -13.57 -11.20
C HIS A 253 -3.67 -14.29 -12.08
N GLU A 254 -3.99 -15.49 -12.57
CA GLU A 254 -3.13 -16.23 -13.51
C GLU A 254 -2.88 -15.44 -14.80
N SER A 255 -3.92 -14.83 -15.36
CA SER A 255 -3.79 -13.99 -16.56
C SER A 255 -2.99 -12.71 -16.30
N LEU A 256 -3.12 -12.11 -15.12
CA LEU A 256 -2.37 -10.91 -14.74
C LEU A 256 -0.88 -11.16 -14.67
N SER A 257 -0.45 -12.23 -14.02
CA SER A 257 0.99 -12.51 -13.84
C SER A 257 1.71 -12.62 -15.19
N ALA A 258 1.11 -13.30 -16.17
CA ALA A 258 1.66 -13.41 -17.53
C ALA A 258 1.74 -12.05 -18.23
N THR A 259 0.69 -11.23 -18.14
CA THR A 259 0.63 -9.90 -18.76
C THR A 259 1.63 -8.94 -18.13
N GLN A 260 1.80 -8.99 -16.81
CA GLN A 260 2.68 -8.05 -16.09
C GLN A 260 4.17 -8.30 -16.35
N ILE A 261 4.58 -9.55 -16.51
CA ILE A 261 5.94 -9.88 -16.94
C ILE A 261 6.24 -9.23 -18.31
N ALA A 262 5.26 -9.21 -19.21
CA ALA A 262 5.41 -8.55 -20.52
C ALA A 262 5.49 -7.02 -20.45
N CYS A 263 4.95 -6.38 -19.39
CA CYS A 263 4.95 -4.91 -19.22
C CYS A 263 6.20 -4.37 -18.51
N PHE A 264 7.03 -5.22 -17.93
CA PHE A 264 8.21 -4.81 -17.15
C PHE A 264 9.16 -3.85 -17.93
N PRO A 265 9.52 -4.10 -19.20
CA PRO A 265 10.39 -3.19 -19.95
C PRO A 265 9.80 -1.78 -20.11
N THR A 266 8.48 -1.67 -20.26
CA THR A 266 7.78 -0.38 -20.42
C THR A 266 7.88 0.50 -19.18
N ILE A 267 7.76 -0.12 -17.99
CA ILE A 267 7.86 0.61 -16.71
C ILE A 267 9.29 1.09 -16.46
N ALA A 268 10.28 0.24 -16.70
CA ALA A 268 11.69 0.61 -16.61
C ALA A 268 12.01 1.77 -17.56
N SER A 269 11.55 1.69 -18.81
CA SER A 269 11.73 2.77 -19.81
C SER A 269 11.07 4.07 -19.39
N SER A 270 9.90 4.02 -18.77
CA SER A 270 9.20 5.21 -18.24
C SER A 270 9.99 5.88 -17.12
N ARG A 271 10.57 5.11 -16.19
CA ARG A 271 11.43 5.64 -15.13
C ARG A 271 12.69 6.31 -15.69
N ILE A 272 13.37 5.67 -16.66
CA ILE A 272 14.54 6.25 -17.33
C ILE A 272 14.16 7.57 -18.02
N LEU A 273 13.04 7.61 -18.73
CA LEU A 273 12.58 8.80 -19.42
C LEU A 273 12.31 9.96 -18.44
N GLN A 274 11.68 9.68 -17.30
CA GLN A 274 11.44 10.68 -16.27
C GLN A 274 12.74 11.18 -15.65
N HIS A 275 13.67 10.27 -15.36
CA HIS A 275 14.99 10.61 -14.86
C HIS A 275 15.78 11.50 -15.86
N ASN A 276 15.79 11.14 -17.14
CA ASN A 276 16.47 11.94 -18.17
C ASN A 276 15.88 13.34 -18.31
N ARG A 277 14.57 13.50 -18.17
CA ARG A 277 13.93 14.84 -18.11
C ARG A 277 14.42 15.63 -16.90
N PHE A 278 14.44 15.01 -15.74
CA PHE A 278 14.99 15.65 -14.53
C PHE A 278 16.45 16.07 -14.71
N VAL A 279 17.30 15.24 -15.31
CA VAL A 279 18.70 15.57 -15.60
C VAL A 279 18.79 16.79 -16.54
N ALA A 280 18.02 16.78 -17.64
CA ALA A 280 17.99 17.88 -18.60
C ALA A 280 17.55 19.21 -17.95
N ASP A 281 16.49 19.18 -17.13
CA ASP A 281 16.01 20.35 -16.39
C ASP A 281 17.09 20.90 -15.44
N ARG A 282 17.88 20.03 -14.81
CA ARG A 282 18.98 20.43 -13.94
C ARG A 282 20.11 21.11 -14.73
N GLU A 283 20.49 20.55 -15.87
CA GLU A 283 21.56 21.11 -16.74
C GLU A 283 21.16 22.46 -17.32
N ILE A 284 19.92 22.62 -17.78
CA ILE A 284 19.38 23.91 -18.25
C ILE A 284 19.48 24.98 -17.15
N ASN A 285 19.27 24.60 -15.89
CA ASN A 285 19.40 25.50 -14.73
C ASN A 285 20.82 25.65 -14.21
N GLY A 286 21.85 25.26 -14.96
CA GLY A 286 23.26 25.43 -14.63
C GLY A 286 23.75 24.53 -13.49
N LYS A 287 23.06 23.43 -13.21
CA LYS A 287 23.40 22.48 -12.12
C LYS A 287 23.95 21.19 -12.73
N ASP A 288 25.26 21.11 -12.90
CA ASP A 288 25.90 19.91 -13.44
C ASP A 288 25.84 18.72 -12.45
N LEU A 289 25.67 17.51 -12.98
CA LEU A 289 25.65 16.27 -12.22
C LEU A 289 26.99 15.53 -12.34
N LYS A 290 27.60 15.23 -11.21
CA LYS A 290 28.97 14.69 -11.11
C LYS A 290 29.08 13.18 -11.30
N TYR A 291 27.99 12.45 -11.12
CA TYR A 291 28.00 10.99 -11.12
C TYR A 291 27.32 10.42 -12.35
N PHE A 292 27.68 9.17 -12.67
CA PHE A 292 27.17 8.48 -13.85
C PHE A 292 26.72 7.07 -13.45
N ASN A 293 25.54 6.65 -13.92
CA ASN A 293 25.04 5.29 -13.69
C ASN A 293 25.67 4.34 -14.71
N LYS A 294 26.31 3.29 -14.20
CA LYS A 294 27.10 2.32 -15.00
C LYS A 294 26.25 1.42 -15.90
N HIS A 295 24.98 1.21 -15.55
CA HIS A 295 24.08 0.28 -16.23
C HIS A 295 23.11 0.97 -17.16
N LEU A 296 22.70 2.19 -16.82
CA LEU A 296 21.65 2.93 -17.55
C LEU A 296 22.22 3.96 -18.52
N GLY A 297 23.52 4.27 -18.44
CA GLY A 297 24.17 5.22 -19.33
C GLY A 297 23.71 6.66 -19.15
N CYS A 298 23.30 7.07 -17.95
CA CYS A 298 22.80 8.41 -17.65
C CYS A 298 23.54 9.06 -16.47
N LYS A 299 23.56 10.39 -16.42
CA LYS A 299 24.05 11.15 -15.26
C LYS A 299 23.10 10.97 -14.07
N VAL A 300 23.62 10.99 -12.85
CA VAL A 300 22.85 10.84 -11.60
C VAL A 300 23.32 11.83 -10.54
N MET A 301 22.45 12.13 -9.58
CA MET A 301 22.71 13.13 -8.53
C MET A 301 23.75 12.69 -7.50
N THR A 302 23.73 11.43 -7.11
CA THR A 302 24.51 10.93 -5.99
C THR A 302 25.30 9.67 -6.35
N LYS A 303 26.38 9.41 -5.58
CA LYS A 303 27.15 8.17 -5.70
C LYS A 303 26.31 6.91 -5.45
N GLN A 304 25.23 7.02 -4.67
CA GLN A 304 24.35 5.87 -4.37
C GLN A 304 23.56 5.37 -5.56
N GLU A 305 23.36 6.22 -6.58
CA GLU A 305 22.58 5.91 -7.79
C GLU A 305 23.42 5.28 -8.91
N GLN A 306 24.76 5.18 -8.73
CA GLN A 306 25.67 4.70 -9.79
C GLN A 306 25.47 3.23 -10.17
N ASP A 307 24.87 2.44 -9.29
CA ASP A 307 24.68 1.01 -9.46
C ASP A 307 23.20 0.61 -9.68
N ILE A 308 22.25 1.59 -9.77
CA ILE A 308 20.83 1.29 -10.03
C ILE A 308 20.68 0.47 -11.30
N LYS A 309 19.88 -0.60 -11.21
CA LYS A 309 19.36 -1.38 -12.33
C LYS A 309 17.83 -1.30 -12.32
N LEU A 310 17.22 -1.06 -13.47
CA LEU A 310 15.76 -1.06 -13.64
C LEU A 310 15.28 -2.35 -14.26
#